data_90de8e63eabd0ae19d64fd20a0aac171
#
_entry.id   90de8e63eabd0ae19d64fd20a0aac171
#
_cell.length_a   1.000
_cell.length_b   1.000
_cell.length_c   1.000
_cell.angle_alpha   90.00
_cell.angle_beta   90.00
_cell.angle_gamma   90.00
#
_symmetry.space_group_name_H-M   'P 1'
#
loop_
_entity.id
_entity.type
_entity.pdbx_description
1 polymer ?
#
loop_
_entity_poly.entity_id
_entity_poly.type
_entity_poly.pdbx_seq_one_letter_code
_entity_poly.pdbx_strand_id
1 'polypeptide(L)'
;MKKDKVKKEKSCPITRTSIGGQAVLEGVMMKGETVVATAVRTEAGEITVESKRVKSPKERNVFFRLPFVRGVVNLVTQLFDGMRILMRSAEVYGDFAEPSKMEKKIAEKCKINPMNLVLAFSLFFGVALAILLFVFTPNALAELICKIPAIANHPLNTLWKSLLEAGIMLIVFVLYILFCTLMKDVKRVFMYHGAEHKVISCYEHGLDLTVENAKTMSTQHSRCGTTFLFFVLMVSLATFTLINWGIGADGLGWLREGDKPVDFIINILIKTGSKLVFLPFVAGVSYEILKLLAKSDALPVRIMRAPGMWLQKLTTKEPTDDMLEVSITAFKTVLEMEADPNLPTTKFDIKMPTPVARKRIADRVKDIDESDIDWILVEVTGKKRSELATLDRLSQNEYENAMKIADKMADGTPLQYALGNTEFYGIRLSVNKNVLIPRPETELLAERAINLVKDKGYNACLDICTGSGAIAIAVAKNTSAVVTASDISTMALEVAKANAVATGVSVKFVESDLFEKIDGKFDLITANPPYIPTKDIEILDKKVKDFEPTLALDGGADGLDMYRRIAEILDNYLSDNGTMLLEFGIGQEGTMKEIFASYNVEIIPDFEGIDRIAVVTKQN
;
A
#
# COMPACT_ATOMS: atom_id res chain seq x y z
N MET A 1 41.84 -22.58 58.13
CA MET A 1 40.84 -22.35 57.09
C MET A 1 40.79 -20.88 56.80
N LYS A 2 41.48 -20.46 55.74
CA LYS A 2 41.45 -19.09 55.25
C LYS A 2 40.19 -18.91 54.37
N LYS A 3 39.32 -17.98 54.72
CA LYS A 3 38.19 -17.57 53.89
C LYS A 3 38.75 -16.73 52.74
N ASP A 4 38.71 -17.26 51.52
CA ASP A 4 38.99 -16.52 50.32
C ASP A 4 37.91 -15.45 50.15
N LYS A 5 38.34 -14.19 50.20
CA LYS A 5 37.55 -13.04 49.84
C LYS A 5 37.42 -13.02 48.31
N VAL A 6 36.27 -13.43 47.79
CA VAL A 6 35.90 -13.17 46.38
C VAL A 6 36.02 -11.65 46.13
N LYS A 7 37.01 -11.26 45.33
CA LYS A 7 37.13 -9.90 44.83
C LYS A 7 35.86 -9.56 44.05
N LYS A 8 35.09 -8.58 44.55
CA LYS A 8 34.06 -7.91 43.73
C LYS A 8 34.76 -7.35 42.49
N GLU A 9 34.49 -7.93 41.33
CA GLU A 9 34.85 -7.34 40.05
C GLU A 9 34.32 -5.91 40.02
N LYS A 10 35.20 -4.98 39.65
CA LYS A 10 34.82 -3.58 39.44
C LYS A 10 33.78 -3.55 38.35
N SER A 11 32.54 -3.16 38.67
CA SER A 11 31.48 -2.89 37.68
C SER A 11 32.01 -1.92 36.63
N CYS A 12 32.06 -2.34 35.39
CA CYS A 12 32.28 -1.43 34.26
C CYS A 12 31.34 -0.22 34.37
N PRO A 13 31.80 0.99 34.09
CA PRO A 13 30.91 2.14 34.12
C PRO A 13 29.79 1.95 33.07
N ILE A 14 28.53 2.03 33.54
CA ILE A 14 27.36 1.89 32.68
C ILE A 14 27.36 3.05 31.68
N THR A 15 27.51 2.74 30.39
CA THR A 15 27.46 3.72 29.32
C THR A 15 26.00 3.90 28.88
N ARG A 16 25.38 5.03 29.24
CA ARG A 16 23.97 5.28 28.87
C ARG A 16 23.86 5.58 27.37
N THR A 17 23.04 4.78 26.67
CA THR A 17 22.71 5.03 25.27
C THR A 17 21.48 5.95 25.14
N SER A 18 21.39 6.69 24.02
CA SER A 18 20.17 7.42 23.61
C SER A 18 19.16 6.53 22.90
N ILE A 19 19.55 5.30 22.56
CA ILE A 19 18.68 4.37 21.84
C ILE A 19 17.60 3.84 22.79
N GLY A 20 16.35 3.95 22.37
CA GLY A 20 15.18 3.34 22.99
C GLY A 20 14.42 2.54 21.96
N GLY A 21 13.48 1.69 22.38
CA GLY A 21 12.73 0.86 21.45
C GLY A 21 11.24 0.80 21.73
N GLN A 22 10.59 0.00 20.93
CA GLN A 22 9.19 -0.38 21.05
C GLN A 22 9.02 -1.79 20.48
N ALA A 23 8.46 -2.69 21.28
CA ALA A 23 8.05 -3.99 20.76
C ALA A 23 6.90 -3.85 19.77
N VAL A 24 6.95 -4.64 18.72
CA VAL A 24 5.91 -4.77 17.68
C VAL A 24 5.56 -6.24 17.50
N LEU A 25 4.62 -6.54 16.60
CA LEU A 25 4.28 -7.93 16.32
C LEU A 25 5.50 -8.63 15.68
N GLU A 26 5.93 -9.75 16.30
CA GLU A 26 7.09 -10.56 15.87
C GLU A 26 8.38 -9.75 15.65
N GLY A 27 8.54 -8.62 16.35
CA GLY A 27 9.67 -7.75 16.14
C GLY A 27 9.91 -6.66 17.19
N VAL A 28 10.96 -5.88 16.92
CA VAL A 28 11.34 -4.72 17.73
C VAL A 28 11.73 -3.56 16.82
N MET A 29 11.21 -2.38 17.13
CA MET A 29 11.69 -1.10 16.61
C MET A 29 12.68 -0.49 17.58
N MET A 30 13.87 -0.12 17.10
CA MET A 30 14.88 0.65 17.84
C MET A 30 15.02 2.05 17.23
N LYS A 31 15.08 3.05 18.10
CA LYS A 31 15.17 4.46 17.71
C LYS A 31 16.35 5.11 18.39
N GLY A 32 17.30 5.55 17.60
CA GLY A 32 18.42 6.38 18.00
C GLY A 32 18.16 7.89 17.85
N GLU A 33 19.20 8.70 17.72
CA GLU A 33 19.08 10.17 17.57
C GLU A 33 18.60 10.54 16.14
N THR A 34 19.15 9.87 15.13
CA THR A 34 18.92 10.17 13.69
C THR A 34 18.42 9.00 12.87
N VAL A 35 18.35 7.79 13.45
CA VAL A 35 17.97 6.55 12.78
C VAL A 35 16.87 5.83 13.56
N VAL A 36 15.95 5.24 12.83
CA VAL A 36 14.98 4.26 13.33
C VAL A 36 15.16 2.99 12.52
N ALA A 37 15.35 1.86 13.18
CA ALA A 37 15.37 0.54 12.55
C ALA A 37 14.34 -0.37 13.21
N THR A 38 13.58 -1.09 12.40
CA THR A 38 12.60 -2.08 12.85
C THR A 38 12.99 -3.43 12.26
N ALA A 39 13.24 -4.41 13.10
CA ALA A 39 13.47 -5.79 12.68
C ALA A 39 12.25 -6.64 13.04
N VAL A 40 11.82 -7.48 12.10
CA VAL A 40 10.66 -8.37 12.26
C VAL A 40 11.05 -9.75 11.75
N ARG A 41 10.62 -10.81 12.45
CA ARG A 41 10.75 -12.18 11.97
C ARG A 41 9.54 -12.53 11.14
N THR A 42 9.77 -12.98 9.90
CA THR A 42 8.73 -13.43 8.99
C THR A 42 8.17 -14.80 9.41
N GLU A 43 7.05 -15.20 8.88
CA GLU A 43 6.48 -16.54 9.08
C GLU A 43 7.45 -17.66 8.62
N ALA A 44 8.29 -17.38 7.62
CA ALA A 44 9.34 -18.30 7.16
C ALA A 44 10.55 -18.39 8.11
N GLY A 45 10.58 -17.60 9.21
CA GLY A 45 11.67 -17.58 10.19
C GLY A 45 12.82 -16.63 9.88
N GLU A 46 12.81 -15.95 8.74
CA GLU A 46 13.83 -14.98 8.34
C GLU A 46 13.64 -13.63 9.06
N ILE A 47 14.75 -12.95 9.37
CA ILE A 47 14.71 -11.60 9.93
C ILE A 47 14.83 -10.58 8.80
N THR A 48 13.83 -9.72 8.66
CA THR A 48 13.85 -8.58 7.74
C THR A 48 13.93 -7.26 8.51
N VAL A 49 14.59 -6.25 7.94
CA VAL A 49 14.84 -4.97 8.60
C VAL A 49 14.43 -3.82 7.71
N GLU A 50 13.59 -2.93 8.26
CA GLU A 50 13.35 -1.61 7.69
C GLU A 50 14.11 -0.56 8.48
N SER A 51 14.82 0.33 7.78
CA SER A 51 15.54 1.43 8.41
C SER A 51 15.19 2.76 7.75
N LYS A 52 15.11 3.82 8.53
CA LYS A 52 14.86 5.18 8.05
C LYS A 52 15.65 6.20 8.83
N ARG A 53 16.07 7.28 8.15
CA ARG A 53 16.65 8.44 8.80
C ARG A 53 15.55 9.39 9.26
N VAL A 54 15.70 9.93 10.45
CA VAL A 54 14.77 10.87 11.06
C VAL A 54 15.51 12.14 11.47
N LYS A 55 14.82 13.27 11.46
CA LYS A 55 15.42 14.53 11.94
C LYS A 55 15.76 14.43 13.43
N SER A 56 16.96 14.88 13.78
CA SER A 56 17.37 14.96 15.17
C SER A 56 16.37 15.84 15.98
N PRO A 57 16.10 15.51 17.23
CA PRO A 57 15.28 16.36 18.10
C PRO A 57 15.77 17.82 18.16
N LYS A 58 17.04 18.08 17.91
CA LYS A 58 17.64 19.42 17.88
C LYS A 58 17.24 20.23 16.63
N GLU A 59 16.90 19.57 15.53
CA GLU A 59 16.49 20.19 14.26
C GLU A 59 15.01 20.51 14.18
N ARG A 60 14.21 20.09 15.18
CA ARG A 60 12.78 20.40 15.23
C ARG A 60 12.57 21.88 15.49
N ASN A 61 11.44 22.42 14.99
CA ASN A 61 11.01 23.79 15.26
C ASN A 61 11.06 24.09 16.77
N VAL A 62 11.52 25.27 17.13
CA VAL A 62 11.71 25.72 18.52
C VAL A 62 10.43 25.56 19.36
N PHE A 63 9.26 25.83 18.77
CA PHE A 63 7.96 25.67 19.45
C PHE A 63 7.75 24.24 19.96
N PHE A 64 8.08 23.22 19.15
CA PHE A 64 7.95 21.81 19.52
C PHE A 64 9.01 21.31 20.50
N ARG A 65 10.00 22.14 20.83
CA ARG A 65 11.03 21.83 21.83
C ARG A 65 10.74 22.42 23.21
N LEU A 66 9.73 23.30 23.29
CA LEU A 66 9.33 23.90 24.56
C LEU A 66 8.91 22.83 25.58
N PRO A 67 9.24 23.00 26.88
CA PRO A 67 8.71 22.16 27.95
C PRO A 67 7.18 22.04 27.83
N PHE A 68 6.61 20.92 28.24
CA PHE A 68 5.21 20.51 28.08
C PHE A 68 4.79 20.24 26.63
N VAL A 69 5.01 21.19 25.68
CA VAL A 69 4.65 21.01 24.26
C VAL A 69 5.34 19.78 23.69
N ARG A 70 6.64 19.62 23.95
CA ARG A 70 7.41 18.44 23.49
C ARG A 70 6.85 17.12 24.04
N GLY A 71 6.31 17.13 25.27
CA GLY A 71 5.71 15.94 25.87
C GLY A 71 4.45 15.50 25.13
N VAL A 72 3.56 16.45 24.84
CA VAL A 72 2.33 16.21 24.07
C VAL A 72 2.66 15.77 22.64
N VAL A 73 3.56 16.49 21.97
CA VAL A 73 3.96 16.16 20.58
C VAL A 73 4.59 14.78 20.51
N ASN A 74 5.47 14.42 21.45
CA ASN A 74 6.08 13.10 21.48
C ASN A 74 5.04 12.01 21.74
N LEU A 75 4.08 12.22 22.64
CA LEU A 75 3.01 11.25 22.89
C LEU A 75 2.18 11.00 21.61
N VAL A 76 1.73 12.07 20.97
CA VAL A 76 0.93 11.98 19.73
C VAL A 76 1.73 11.30 18.62
N THR A 77 2.98 11.72 18.41
CA THR A 77 3.86 11.12 17.38
C THR A 77 4.10 9.64 17.64
N GLN A 78 4.40 9.26 18.90
CA GLN A 78 4.61 7.85 19.26
C GLN A 78 3.36 7.01 19.05
N LEU A 79 2.17 7.55 19.32
CA LEU A 79 0.92 6.84 19.11
C LEU A 79 0.71 6.53 17.63
N PHE A 80 0.86 7.53 16.76
CA PHE A 80 0.69 7.35 15.30
C PHE A 80 1.81 6.50 14.69
N ASP A 81 3.07 6.78 15.00
CA ASP A 81 4.21 6.02 14.48
C ASP A 81 4.16 4.58 14.99
N GLY A 82 3.84 4.39 16.28
CA GLY A 82 3.72 3.07 16.89
C GLY A 82 2.64 2.22 16.25
N MET A 83 1.45 2.80 15.99
CA MET A 83 0.35 2.11 15.32
C MET A 83 0.73 1.72 13.88
N ARG A 84 1.35 2.64 13.14
CA ARG A 84 1.79 2.38 11.76
C ARG A 84 2.83 1.26 11.69
N ILE A 85 3.79 1.27 12.61
CA ILE A 85 4.84 0.23 12.66
C ILE A 85 4.24 -1.11 13.07
N LEU A 86 3.29 -1.12 14.00
CA LEU A 86 2.61 -2.34 14.43
C LEU A 86 1.81 -2.97 13.27
N MET A 87 1.08 -2.19 12.49
CA MET A 87 0.38 -2.69 11.31
C MET A 87 1.38 -3.21 10.26
N ARG A 88 2.46 -2.49 10.04
CA ARG A 88 3.48 -2.88 9.08
C ARG A 88 4.22 -4.15 9.50
N SER A 89 4.47 -4.35 10.80
CA SER A 89 5.04 -5.60 11.31
C SER A 89 4.08 -6.78 11.15
N ALA A 90 2.77 -6.56 11.31
CA ALA A 90 1.75 -7.57 11.06
C ALA A 90 1.73 -8.00 9.59
N GLU A 91 1.81 -7.04 8.64
CA GLU A 91 1.93 -7.33 7.21
C GLU A 91 3.18 -8.14 6.87
N VAL A 92 4.33 -7.82 7.48
CA VAL A 92 5.60 -8.56 7.31
C VAL A 92 5.46 -10.00 7.81
N TYR A 93 4.79 -10.21 8.94
CA TYR A 93 4.52 -11.53 9.48
C TYR A 93 3.52 -12.34 8.63
N GLY A 94 2.71 -11.67 7.81
CA GLY A 94 1.73 -12.29 6.92
C GLY A 94 0.28 -12.12 7.37
N ASP A 95 0.05 -11.32 8.40
CA ASP A 95 -1.30 -10.94 8.85
C ASP A 95 -1.75 -9.66 8.12
N PHE A 96 -2.48 -9.85 7.03
CA PHE A 96 -2.99 -8.75 6.21
C PHE A 96 -4.39 -8.35 6.67
N ALA A 97 -4.49 -7.22 7.37
CA ALA A 97 -5.77 -6.64 7.73
C ALA A 97 -6.59 -6.31 6.47
N GLU A 98 -7.80 -6.88 6.37
CA GLU A 98 -8.73 -6.58 5.29
C GLU A 98 -9.71 -5.49 5.74
N PRO A 99 -9.83 -4.38 4.97
CA PRO A 99 -10.84 -3.37 5.25
C PRO A 99 -12.26 -3.96 5.14
N SER A 100 -13.12 -3.66 6.11
CA SER A 100 -14.52 -4.07 6.08
C SER A 100 -15.28 -3.41 4.91
N LYS A 101 -16.43 -3.98 4.53
CA LYS A 101 -17.29 -3.43 3.46
C LYS A 101 -17.68 -1.97 3.72
N MET A 102 -17.87 -1.60 4.99
CA MET A 102 -18.22 -0.24 5.38
C MET A 102 -17.04 0.71 5.21
N GLU A 103 -15.84 0.30 5.62
CA GLU A 103 -14.61 1.08 5.46
C GLU A 103 -14.26 1.30 3.99
N LYS A 104 -14.39 0.27 3.13
CA LYS A 104 -14.23 0.40 1.67
C LYS A 104 -15.17 1.44 1.09
N LYS A 105 -16.47 1.39 1.43
CA LYS A 105 -17.50 2.32 0.94
C LYS A 105 -17.27 3.78 1.39
N ILE A 106 -16.81 3.98 2.62
CA ILE A 106 -16.46 5.31 3.14
C ILE A 106 -15.17 5.82 2.47
N ALA A 107 -14.17 4.96 2.30
CA ALA A 107 -12.92 5.29 1.64
C ALA A 107 -13.12 5.76 0.19
N GLU A 108 -13.97 5.06 -0.57
CA GLU A 108 -14.39 5.47 -1.93
C GLU A 108 -15.04 6.85 -1.94
N LYS A 109 -16.00 7.10 -1.04
CA LYS A 109 -16.71 8.38 -0.96
C LYS A 109 -15.78 9.54 -0.59
N CYS A 110 -14.80 9.31 0.28
CA CYS A 110 -13.86 10.31 0.77
C CYS A 110 -12.57 10.38 -0.09
N LYS A 111 -12.40 9.54 -1.11
CA LYS A 111 -11.16 9.41 -1.92
C LYS A 111 -9.90 9.19 -1.06
N ILE A 112 -10.01 8.40 -0.01
CA ILE A 112 -8.94 8.08 0.94
C ILE A 112 -8.55 6.60 0.78
N ASN A 113 -7.27 6.28 0.97
CA ASN A 113 -6.83 4.88 0.99
C ASN A 113 -7.58 4.11 2.10
N PRO A 114 -8.25 2.98 1.78
CA PRO A 114 -9.00 2.18 2.75
C PRO A 114 -8.18 1.77 3.99
N MET A 115 -6.88 1.50 3.84
CA MET A 115 -5.99 1.13 4.95
C MET A 115 -5.77 2.30 5.93
N ASN A 116 -5.68 3.54 5.44
CA ASN A 116 -5.61 4.72 6.30
C ASN A 116 -6.91 4.91 7.10
N LEU A 117 -8.03 4.50 6.54
CA LEU A 117 -9.32 4.55 7.22
C LEU A 117 -9.41 3.48 8.32
N VAL A 118 -8.95 2.25 8.05
CA VAL A 118 -8.82 1.19 9.07
C VAL A 118 -7.97 1.68 10.24
N LEU A 119 -6.81 2.29 9.94
CA LEU A 119 -5.94 2.88 10.97
C LEU A 119 -6.66 3.96 11.79
N ALA A 120 -7.37 4.88 11.13
CA ALA A 120 -8.10 5.96 11.79
C ALA A 120 -9.22 5.43 12.69
N PHE A 121 -10.01 4.45 12.22
CA PHE A 121 -11.05 3.80 13.02
C PHE A 121 -10.48 3.01 14.19
N SER A 122 -9.43 2.21 13.98
CA SER A 122 -8.77 1.46 15.05
C SER A 122 -8.24 2.39 16.13
N LEU A 123 -7.64 3.51 15.75
CA LEU A 123 -7.17 4.54 16.68
C LEU A 123 -8.33 5.20 17.42
N PHE A 124 -9.40 5.57 16.70
CA PHE A 124 -10.59 6.18 17.30
C PHE A 124 -11.24 5.25 18.33
N PHE A 125 -11.50 4.00 17.99
CA PHE A 125 -12.09 3.03 18.91
C PHE A 125 -11.17 2.69 20.07
N GLY A 126 -9.84 2.60 19.83
CA GLY A 126 -8.86 2.39 20.89
C GLY A 126 -8.84 3.55 21.90
N VAL A 127 -8.83 4.79 21.43
CA VAL A 127 -8.91 5.98 22.28
C VAL A 127 -10.27 6.06 23.00
N ALA A 128 -11.37 5.80 22.31
CA ALA A 128 -12.70 5.79 22.91
C ALA A 128 -12.81 4.75 24.03
N LEU A 129 -12.28 3.53 23.80
CA LEU A 129 -12.24 2.47 24.82
C LEU A 129 -11.35 2.86 26.00
N ALA A 130 -10.21 3.49 25.76
CA ALA A 130 -9.34 3.96 26.84
C ALA A 130 -10.03 5.03 27.70
N ILE A 131 -10.75 5.98 27.09
CA ILE A 131 -11.55 6.98 27.80
C ILE A 131 -12.65 6.30 28.61
N LEU A 132 -13.36 5.37 28.02
CA LEU A 132 -14.43 4.62 28.69
C LEU A 132 -13.89 3.87 29.93
N LEU A 133 -12.77 3.13 29.78
CA LEU A 133 -12.23 2.31 30.86
C LEU A 133 -11.51 3.14 31.94
N PHE A 134 -10.73 4.15 31.57
CA PHE A 134 -9.82 4.82 32.52
C PHE A 134 -10.29 6.20 32.98
N VAL A 135 -11.30 6.78 32.33
CA VAL A 135 -11.86 8.07 32.76
C VAL A 135 -13.33 7.91 33.16
N PHE A 136 -14.17 7.37 32.29
CA PHE A 136 -15.60 7.28 32.54
C PHE A 136 -15.92 6.24 33.63
N THR A 137 -15.44 5.00 33.52
CA THR A 137 -15.77 3.89 34.46
C THR A 137 -15.34 4.18 35.90
N PRO A 138 -14.11 4.64 36.19
CA PRO A 138 -13.75 5.00 37.58
C PRO A 138 -14.64 6.09 38.16
N ASN A 139 -14.97 7.10 37.36
CA ASN A 139 -15.80 8.20 37.73
C ASN A 139 -17.24 7.75 38.07
N ALA A 140 -17.84 6.93 37.19
CA ALA A 140 -19.18 6.37 37.39
C ALA A 140 -19.24 5.44 38.60
N LEU A 141 -18.24 4.56 38.77
CA LEU A 141 -18.20 3.65 39.93
C LEU A 141 -17.99 4.37 41.26
N ALA A 142 -17.11 5.37 41.29
CA ALA A 142 -16.89 6.18 42.51
C ALA A 142 -18.17 6.92 42.90
N GLU A 143 -18.89 7.49 41.94
CA GLU A 143 -20.16 8.16 42.17
C GLU A 143 -21.25 7.19 42.67
N LEU A 144 -21.30 5.97 42.09
CA LEU A 144 -22.25 4.92 42.51
C LEU A 144 -21.95 4.45 43.93
N ILE A 145 -20.69 4.24 44.29
CA ILE A 145 -20.25 3.84 45.63
C ILE A 145 -20.62 4.90 46.65
N CYS A 146 -20.49 6.19 46.34
CA CYS A 146 -20.89 7.28 47.21
C CYS A 146 -22.41 7.35 47.50
N LYS A 147 -23.23 6.71 46.67
CA LYS A 147 -24.69 6.60 46.88
C LYS A 147 -25.10 5.44 47.81
N ILE A 148 -24.19 4.56 48.20
CA ILE A 148 -24.50 3.49 49.16
C ILE A 148 -24.88 4.08 50.50
N PRO A 149 -26.01 3.69 51.13
CA PRO A 149 -26.54 4.32 52.36
C PRO A 149 -25.53 4.44 53.51
N ALA A 150 -24.63 3.46 53.63
CA ALA A 150 -23.59 3.48 54.67
C ALA A 150 -22.53 4.60 54.45
N ILE A 151 -22.32 5.05 53.20
CA ILE A 151 -21.39 6.12 52.86
C ILE A 151 -22.13 7.44 52.66
N ALA A 152 -23.34 7.39 52.12
CA ALA A 152 -24.18 8.57 51.90
C ALA A 152 -24.53 9.31 53.21
N ASN A 153 -24.67 8.57 54.31
CA ASN A 153 -24.90 9.13 55.65
C ASN A 153 -23.66 9.80 56.26
N HIS A 154 -22.46 9.52 55.73
CA HIS A 154 -21.20 10.15 56.09
C HIS A 154 -20.47 10.61 54.82
N PRO A 155 -20.90 11.69 54.14
CA PRO A 155 -20.43 12.06 52.85
C PRO A 155 -18.89 12.32 52.85
N LEU A 156 -18.21 11.62 51.93
CA LEU A 156 -16.79 11.85 51.69
C LEU A 156 -16.57 13.26 51.15
N ASN A 157 -15.57 13.97 51.69
CA ASN A 157 -15.17 15.22 51.07
C ASN A 157 -14.53 14.99 49.67
N THR A 158 -14.37 16.07 48.93
CA THR A 158 -13.84 16.05 47.55
C THR A 158 -12.52 15.27 47.39
N LEU A 159 -11.63 15.37 48.41
CA LEU A 159 -10.37 14.66 48.40
C LEU A 159 -10.54 13.15 48.46
N TRP A 160 -11.36 12.64 49.40
CA TRP A 160 -11.61 11.20 49.55
C TRP A 160 -12.36 10.60 48.37
N LYS A 161 -13.28 11.35 47.76
CA LYS A 161 -13.95 10.94 46.51
C LYS A 161 -12.95 10.79 45.36
N SER A 162 -12.00 11.73 45.22
CA SER A 162 -10.95 11.69 44.21
C SER A 162 -9.94 10.56 44.44
N LEU A 163 -9.62 10.28 45.70
CA LEU A 163 -8.76 9.14 46.07
C LEU A 163 -9.45 7.80 45.76
N LEU A 164 -10.73 7.69 46.03
CA LEU A 164 -11.55 6.51 45.69
C LEU A 164 -11.58 6.28 44.17
N GLU A 165 -11.81 7.33 43.40
CA GLU A 165 -11.80 7.29 41.93
C GLU A 165 -10.43 6.85 41.39
N ALA A 166 -9.34 7.39 41.95
CA ALA A 166 -7.99 7.01 41.56
C ALA A 166 -7.64 5.56 41.92
N GLY A 167 -8.12 5.09 43.08
CA GLY A 167 -7.99 3.68 43.48
C GLY A 167 -8.71 2.74 42.50
N ILE A 168 -9.92 3.09 42.12
CA ILE A 168 -10.69 2.35 41.12
C ILE A 168 -9.98 2.38 39.77
N MET A 169 -9.48 3.54 39.32
CA MET A 169 -8.74 3.67 38.05
C MET A 169 -7.48 2.77 38.06
N LEU A 170 -6.74 2.72 39.15
CA LEU A 170 -5.57 1.85 39.29
C LEU A 170 -5.97 0.36 39.22
N ILE A 171 -7.04 -0.04 39.89
CA ILE A 171 -7.54 -1.42 39.84
C ILE A 171 -7.95 -1.78 38.42
N VAL A 172 -8.76 -0.94 37.76
CA VAL A 172 -9.19 -1.16 36.35
C VAL A 172 -7.97 -1.26 35.44
N PHE A 173 -6.96 -0.41 35.61
CA PHE A 173 -5.74 -0.45 34.83
C PHE A 173 -4.95 -1.76 35.03
N VAL A 174 -4.75 -2.21 36.27
CA VAL A 174 -4.06 -3.47 36.56
C VAL A 174 -4.85 -4.66 35.99
N LEU A 175 -6.16 -4.70 36.17
CA LEU A 175 -7.03 -5.75 35.61
C LEU A 175 -6.98 -5.77 34.07
N TYR A 176 -6.97 -4.59 33.43
CA TYR A 176 -6.83 -4.48 31.98
C TYR A 176 -5.51 -5.07 31.50
N ILE A 177 -4.37 -4.71 32.13
CA ILE A 177 -3.07 -5.28 31.76
C ILE A 177 -3.06 -6.80 31.98
N LEU A 178 -3.58 -7.28 33.10
CA LEU A 178 -3.69 -8.72 33.37
C LEU A 178 -4.52 -9.43 32.30
N PHE A 179 -5.65 -8.86 31.91
CA PHE A 179 -6.48 -9.36 30.81
C PHE A 179 -5.69 -9.41 29.49
N CYS A 180 -4.97 -8.35 29.14
CA CYS A 180 -4.10 -8.32 27.97
C CYS A 180 -3.05 -9.44 27.97
N THR A 181 -2.50 -9.81 29.13
CA THR A 181 -1.50 -10.91 29.23
C THR A 181 -2.07 -12.29 28.89
N LEU A 182 -3.41 -12.45 28.91
CA LEU A 182 -4.08 -13.69 28.52
C LEU A 182 -4.15 -13.88 27.00
N MET A 183 -4.04 -12.79 26.23
CA MET A 183 -4.04 -12.83 24.78
C MET A 183 -2.66 -13.29 24.28
N LYS A 184 -2.63 -14.31 23.41
CA LYS A 184 -1.37 -14.92 22.93
C LYS A 184 -0.48 -13.90 22.22
N ASP A 185 -1.04 -13.08 21.34
CA ASP A 185 -0.29 -12.11 20.55
C ASP A 185 0.28 -10.98 21.42
N VAL A 186 -0.51 -10.47 22.37
CA VAL A 186 -0.06 -9.46 23.32
C VAL A 186 1.06 -10.02 24.23
N LYS A 187 0.94 -11.29 24.65
CA LYS A 187 1.98 -11.97 25.43
C LYS A 187 3.30 -12.03 24.64
N ARG A 188 3.25 -12.33 23.32
CA ARG A 188 4.44 -12.34 22.46
C ARG A 188 5.05 -10.94 22.34
N VAL A 189 4.23 -9.89 22.15
CA VAL A 189 4.71 -8.50 22.16
C VAL A 189 5.40 -8.17 23.49
N PHE A 190 4.88 -8.65 24.65
CA PHE A 190 5.53 -8.46 25.94
C PHE A 190 6.87 -9.24 26.08
N MET A 191 7.03 -10.34 25.37
CA MET A 191 8.32 -11.06 25.30
C MET A 191 9.34 -10.27 24.45
N TYR A 192 8.93 -9.70 23.30
CA TYR A 192 9.76 -8.80 22.51
C TYR A 192 10.15 -7.53 23.28
N HIS A 193 9.25 -7.01 24.11
CA HIS A 193 9.56 -5.90 25.02
C HIS A 193 10.63 -6.29 26.06
N GLY A 194 10.59 -7.52 26.55
CA GLY A 194 11.67 -8.08 27.39
C GLY A 194 12.99 -8.18 26.62
N ALA A 195 12.95 -8.61 25.34
CA ALA A 195 14.14 -8.70 24.49
C ALA A 195 14.78 -7.32 24.25
N GLU A 196 13.95 -6.30 23.96
CA GLU A 196 14.40 -4.90 23.85
C GLU A 196 15.21 -4.47 25.08
N HIS A 197 14.64 -4.64 26.27
CA HIS A 197 15.31 -4.23 27.52
C HIS A 197 16.62 -4.97 27.77
N LYS A 198 16.67 -6.27 27.51
CA LYS A 198 17.88 -7.08 27.68
C LYS A 198 18.99 -6.63 26.74
N VAL A 199 18.67 -6.34 25.47
CA VAL A 199 19.65 -5.89 24.46
C VAL A 199 20.19 -4.49 24.80
N ILE A 200 19.31 -3.55 25.17
CA ILE A 200 19.74 -2.21 25.63
C ILE A 200 20.63 -2.34 26.85
N SER A 201 20.25 -3.14 27.86
CA SER A 201 21.03 -3.36 29.06
C SER A 201 22.38 -4.02 28.77
N CYS A 202 22.46 -4.98 27.85
CA CYS A 202 23.69 -5.62 27.41
C CYS A 202 24.70 -4.60 26.88
N TYR A 203 24.24 -3.74 25.95
CA TYR A 203 25.06 -2.67 25.41
C TYR A 203 25.54 -1.68 26.48
N GLU A 204 24.64 -1.27 27.40
CA GLU A 204 24.97 -0.32 28.46
C GLU A 204 25.99 -0.84 29.47
N HIS A 205 26.05 -2.17 29.64
CA HIS A 205 27.08 -2.83 30.48
C HIS A 205 28.37 -3.07 29.69
N GLY A 206 28.49 -2.63 28.43
CA GLY A 206 29.69 -2.78 27.62
C GLY A 206 29.97 -4.23 27.19
N LEU A 207 28.96 -5.07 27.17
CA LEU A 207 29.06 -6.44 26.69
C LEU A 207 28.81 -6.53 25.20
N ASP A 208 29.44 -7.50 24.54
CA ASP A 208 29.17 -7.80 23.14
C ASP A 208 27.69 -8.16 22.93
N LEU A 209 27.09 -7.63 21.88
CA LEU A 209 25.70 -7.88 21.52
C LEU A 209 25.54 -9.28 20.92
N THR A 210 25.55 -10.29 21.78
CA THR A 210 25.27 -11.69 21.48
C THR A 210 24.05 -12.16 22.26
N VAL A 211 23.41 -13.24 21.80
CA VAL A 211 22.24 -13.83 22.48
C VAL A 211 22.60 -14.26 23.89
N GLU A 212 23.80 -14.89 24.08
CA GLU A 212 24.30 -15.38 25.36
C GLU A 212 24.43 -14.24 26.39
N ASN A 213 25.04 -13.12 25.97
CA ASN A 213 25.23 -11.97 26.87
C ASN A 213 23.89 -11.30 27.19
N ALA A 214 23.05 -11.09 26.16
CA ALA A 214 21.74 -10.48 26.33
C ALA A 214 20.83 -11.31 27.28
N LYS A 215 20.88 -12.64 27.22
CA LYS A 215 20.15 -13.53 28.16
C LYS A 215 20.42 -13.23 29.61
N THR A 216 21.66 -12.87 29.98
CA THR A 216 22.05 -12.61 31.37
C THR A 216 21.46 -11.31 31.91
N MET A 217 20.95 -10.45 31.06
CA MET A 217 20.43 -9.13 31.43
C MET A 217 18.99 -9.20 31.96
N SER A 218 18.59 -8.15 32.71
CA SER A 218 17.24 -8.02 33.24
C SER A 218 16.24 -7.59 32.14
N THR A 219 15.02 -8.14 32.21
CA THR A 219 13.88 -7.68 31.42
C THR A 219 13.34 -6.32 31.88
N GLN A 220 13.83 -5.78 33.00
CA GLN A 220 13.43 -4.47 33.54
C GLN A 220 14.46 -3.42 33.21
N HIS A 221 13.99 -2.27 32.70
CA HIS A 221 14.86 -1.14 32.36
C HIS A 221 14.32 0.18 32.88
N SER A 222 15.18 0.98 33.51
CA SER A 222 14.78 2.20 34.26
C SER A 222 14.23 3.34 33.40
N ARG A 223 14.40 3.30 32.07
CA ARG A 223 13.97 4.33 31.12
C ARG A 223 12.84 3.88 30.21
N CYS A 224 12.15 2.81 30.55
CA CYS A 224 11.04 2.29 29.76
C CYS A 224 9.80 3.19 29.80
N GLY A 225 9.07 3.22 28.68
CA GLY A 225 7.81 3.95 28.54
C GLY A 225 6.70 3.51 29.51
N THR A 226 6.75 2.27 30.04
CA THR A 226 5.76 1.81 31.05
C THR A 226 5.93 2.56 32.39
N THR A 227 7.14 3.01 32.75
CA THR A 227 7.35 3.92 33.88
C THR A 227 6.67 5.26 33.66
N PHE A 228 6.58 5.73 32.41
CA PHE A 228 5.82 6.95 32.06
C PHE A 228 4.33 6.80 32.38
N LEU A 229 3.71 5.65 32.10
CA LEU A 229 2.31 5.40 32.44
C LEU A 229 2.03 5.55 33.94
N PHE A 230 2.96 5.09 34.79
CA PHE A 230 2.81 5.30 36.23
C PHE A 230 2.81 6.80 36.60
N PHE A 231 3.70 7.61 36.00
CA PHE A 231 3.72 9.04 36.24
C PHE A 231 2.49 9.74 35.68
N VAL A 232 1.98 9.30 34.52
CA VAL A 232 0.68 9.80 34.00
C VAL A 232 -0.44 9.55 35.01
N LEU A 233 -0.50 8.36 35.60
CA LEU A 233 -1.47 8.04 36.64
C LEU A 233 -1.35 8.95 37.87
N MET A 234 -0.14 9.16 38.38
CA MET A 234 0.10 10.01 39.57
C MET A 234 -0.22 11.49 39.31
N VAL A 235 0.19 12.00 38.16
CA VAL A 235 -0.11 13.39 37.76
C VAL A 235 -1.61 13.55 37.48
N SER A 236 -2.25 12.55 36.87
CA SER A 236 -3.70 12.53 36.67
C SER A 236 -4.45 12.62 37.99
N LEU A 237 -4.03 11.82 38.99
CA LEU A 237 -4.64 11.87 40.33
C LEU A 237 -4.61 13.29 40.90
N ALA A 238 -3.45 13.94 40.95
CA ALA A 238 -3.30 15.29 41.48
C ALA A 238 -4.14 16.30 40.68
N THR A 239 -4.02 16.26 39.34
CA THR A 239 -4.72 17.17 38.43
C THR A 239 -6.23 17.01 38.52
N PHE A 240 -6.73 15.76 38.49
CA PHE A 240 -8.17 15.48 38.52
C PHE A 240 -8.79 15.75 39.87
N THR A 241 -8.04 15.61 40.98
CA THR A 241 -8.49 16.06 42.29
C THR A 241 -8.71 17.58 42.32
N LEU A 242 -7.75 18.38 41.78
CA LEU A 242 -7.88 19.82 41.66
C LEU A 242 -9.05 20.22 40.74
N ILE A 243 -9.23 19.53 39.61
CA ILE A 243 -10.36 19.78 38.71
C ILE A 243 -11.70 19.49 39.42
N ASN A 244 -11.81 18.32 40.05
CA ASN A 244 -13.06 17.95 40.75
C ASN A 244 -13.41 18.96 41.88
N TRP A 245 -12.37 19.46 42.59
CA TRP A 245 -12.57 20.52 43.55
C TRP A 245 -13.00 21.83 42.87
N GLY A 246 -12.34 22.23 41.78
CA GLY A 246 -12.64 23.49 41.08
C GLY A 246 -14.01 23.53 40.39
N ILE A 247 -14.54 22.39 39.88
CA ILE A 247 -15.87 22.32 39.25
C ILE A 247 -17.00 21.97 40.21
N GLY A 248 -16.68 21.58 41.45
CA GLY A 248 -17.65 21.27 42.50
C GLY A 248 -18.27 22.48 43.14
N ALA A 249 -19.06 22.27 44.22
CA ALA A 249 -19.73 23.31 44.97
C ALA A 249 -18.78 24.33 45.63
N ASP A 250 -17.57 23.86 45.99
CA ASP A 250 -16.52 24.68 46.60
C ASP A 250 -15.75 25.57 45.59
N GLY A 251 -16.06 25.42 44.26
CA GLY A 251 -15.43 26.15 43.18
C GLY A 251 -16.45 26.81 42.25
N LEU A 252 -16.45 26.42 40.95
CA LEU A 252 -17.32 27.03 39.91
C LEU A 252 -18.81 26.63 39.99
N GLY A 253 -19.17 25.62 40.82
CA GLY A 253 -20.54 25.16 40.95
C GLY A 253 -21.14 24.56 39.66
N TRP A 254 -20.34 23.99 38.79
CA TRP A 254 -20.79 23.43 37.51
C TRP A 254 -21.54 22.10 37.67
N LEU A 255 -21.33 21.42 38.79
CA LEU A 255 -22.02 20.15 39.07
C LEU A 255 -23.41 20.44 39.53
N ARG A 256 -24.37 19.67 39.01
CA ARG A 256 -25.80 19.80 39.39
C ARG A 256 -26.08 19.12 40.73
N GLU A 257 -26.75 19.83 41.61
CA GLU A 257 -27.27 19.27 42.84
C GLU A 257 -28.67 18.72 42.54
N GLY A 258 -28.81 17.38 42.47
CA GLY A 258 -30.07 16.72 42.23
C GLY A 258 -29.94 15.19 42.23
N ASP A 259 -31.04 14.52 42.65
CA ASP A 259 -31.08 13.05 42.71
C ASP A 259 -31.64 12.40 41.43
N LYS A 260 -31.90 13.19 40.40
CA LYS A 260 -32.44 12.66 39.13
C LYS A 260 -31.38 11.90 38.35
N PRO A 261 -31.70 10.79 37.67
CA PRO A 261 -30.75 10.05 36.82
C PRO A 261 -30.07 10.93 35.75
N VAL A 262 -30.78 11.97 35.28
CA VAL A 262 -30.23 12.90 34.28
C VAL A 262 -29.12 13.75 34.87
N ASP A 263 -29.23 14.22 36.12
CA ASP A 263 -28.21 15.02 36.79
C ASP A 263 -26.93 14.19 37.04
N PHE A 264 -27.12 12.90 37.39
CA PHE A 264 -26.02 11.95 37.49
C PHE A 264 -25.22 11.82 36.18
N ILE A 265 -25.90 11.61 35.03
CA ILE A 265 -25.27 11.49 33.71
C ILE A 265 -24.57 12.80 33.33
N ILE A 266 -25.22 13.94 33.53
CA ILE A 266 -24.63 15.25 33.21
C ILE A 266 -23.35 15.50 34.04
N ASN A 267 -23.37 15.19 35.33
CA ASN A 267 -22.20 15.35 36.21
C ASN A 267 -21.01 14.45 35.74
N ILE A 268 -21.28 13.22 35.35
CA ILE A 268 -20.25 12.34 34.79
C ILE A 268 -19.70 12.93 33.49
N LEU A 269 -20.55 13.44 32.61
CA LEU A 269 -20.11 14.04 31.36
C LEU A 269 -19.27 15.31 31.60
N ILE A 270 -19.65 16.19 32.52
CA ILE A 270 -18.88 17.38 32.88
C ILE A 270 -17.50 16.98 33.44
N LYS A 271 -17.45 16.04 34.39
CA LYS A 271 -16.20 15.54 34.97
C LYS A 271 -15.30 14.89 33.91
N THR A 272 -15.89 14.05 33.05
CA THR A 272 -15.12 13.39 31.97
C THR A 272 -14.60 14.42 30.96
N GLY A 273 -15.45 15.34 30.52
CA GLY A 273 -15.06 16.40 29.57
C GLY A 273 -13.95 17.29 30.10
N SER A 274 -14.05 17.76 31.36
CA SER A 274 -13.00 18.56 31.98
C SER A 274 -11.67 17.82 32.08
N LYS A 275 -11.68 16.53 32.45
CA LYS A 275 -10.46 15.69 32.50
C LYS A 275 -9.82 15.54 31.13
N LEU A 276 -10.61 15.38 30.07
CA LEU A 276 -10.10 15.30 28.70
C LEU A 276 -9.40 16.59 28.24
N VAL A 277 -9.95 17.74 28.60
CA VAL A 277 -9.33 19.05 28.30
C VAL A 277 -7.95 19.18 28.95
N PHE A 278 -7.77 18.62 30.14
CA PHE A 278 -6.51 18.68 30.87
C PHE A 278 -5.54 17.52 30.55
N LEU A 279 -5.96 16.52 29.76
CA LEU A 279 -5.12 15.38 29.40
C LEU A 279 -3.78 15.77 28.74
N PRO A 280 -3.72 16.75 27.80
CA PRO A 280 -2.44 17.24 27.27
C PRO A 280 -1.52 17.81 28.34
N PHE A 281 -2.06 18.52 29.32
CA PHE A 281 -1.30 19.06 30.45
C PHE A 281 -0.70 17.90 31.29
N VAL A 282 -1.53 16.91 31.66
CA VAL A 282 -1.07 15.72 32.38
C VAL A 282 0.07 15.02 31.64
N ALA A 283 -0.09 14.81 30.33
CA ALA A 283 0.93 14.18 29.52
C ALA A 283 2.24 14.98 29.47
N GLY A 284 2.14 16.31 29.31
CA GLY A 284 3.29 17.22 29.31
C GLY A 284 4.07 17.20 30.63
N VAL A 285 3.37 17.32 31.76
CA VAL A 285 3.97 17.27 33.10
C VAL A 285 4.62 15.93 33.37
N SER A 286 3.92 14.83 33.10
CA SER A 286 4.42 13.47 33.31
C SER A 286 5.71 13.21 32.52
N TYR A 287 5.77 13.71 31.27
CA TYR A 287 6.96 13.61 30.44
C TYR A 287 8.17 14.37 31.04
N GLU A 288 7.94 15.58 31.54
CA GLU A 288 9.01 16.37 32.15
C GLU A 288 9.52 15.73 33.45
N ILE A 289 8.62 15.18 34.28
CA ILE A 289 8.98 14.43 35.49
C ILE A 289 9.83 13.21 35.13
N LEU A 290 9.39 12.39 34.17
CA LEU A 290 10.15 11.25 33.71
C LEU A 290 11.56 11.63 33.23
N LYS A 291 11.66 12.69 32.45
CA LYS A 291 12.93 13.23 31.93
C LYS A 291 13.87 13.72 33.04
N LEU A 292 13.33 14.34 34.06
CA LEU A 292 14.10 14.75 35.22
C LEU A 292 14.62 13.53 36.01
N LEU A 293 13.77 12.58 36.30
CA LEU A 293 14.11 11.36 37.02
C LEU A 293 15.09 10.46 36.26
N ALA A 294 15.08 10.49 34.92
CA ALA A 294 16.03 9.73 34.10
C ALA A 294 17.48 10.21 34.22
N LYS A 295 17.72 11.43 34.76
CA LYS A 295 19.07 12.02 34.88
C LYS A 295 19.85 11.56 36.09
N SER A 296 19.20 11.00 37.11
CA SER A 296 19.82 10.68 38.40
C SER A 296 19.46 9.27 38.86
N ASP A 297 20.39 8.63 39.57
CA ASP A 297 20.19 7.33 40.24
C ASP A 297 20.24 7.47 41.78
N ALA A 298 20.07 8.68 42.32
CA ALA A 298 19.97 8.92 43.73
C ALA A 298 18.83 8.10 44.38
N LEU A 299 18.99 7.69 45.65
CA LEU A 299 18.03 6.84 46.34
C LEU A 299 16.57 7.35 46.26
N PRO A 300 16.28 8.67 46.46
CA PRO A 300 14.91 9.18 46.32
C PRO A 300 14.32 8.97 44.91
N VAL A 301 15.15 9.13 43.88
CA VAL A 301 14.73 8.92 42.47
C VAL A 301 14.46 7.45 42.18
N ARG A 302 15.26 6.55 42.76
CA ARG A 302 15.02 5.08 42.64
C ARG A 302 13.72 4.69 43.31
N ILE A 303 13.40 5.23 44.50
CA ILE A 303 12.15 4.99 45.20
C ILE A 303 10.95 5.48 44.36
N MET A 304 11.03 6.69 43.78
CA MET A 304 9.97 7.22 42.92
C MET A 304 9.73 6.38 41.64
N ARG A 305 10.78 5.78 41.07
CA ARG A 305 10.67 4.91 39.88
C ARG A 305 10.22 3.49 40.22
N ALA A 306 10.35 3.03 41.46
CA ALA A 306 10.08 1.66 41.85
C ALA A 306 8.67 1.15 41.48
N PRO A 307 7.56 1.90 41.66
CA PRO A 307 6.25 1.44 41.24
C PRO A 307 6.13 1.25 39.73
N GLY A 308 6.76 2.14 38.93
CA GLY A 308 6.81 1.98 37.47
C GLY A 308 7.61 0.75 37.04
N MET A 309 8.72 0.46 37.72
CA MET A 309 9.49 -0.77 37.53
C MET A 309 8.68 -2.02 37.90
N TRP A 310 7.78 -1.92 38.88
CA TRP A 310 6.88 -2.99 39.27
C TRP A 310 5.86 -3.32 38.18
N LEU A 311 5.29 -2.30 37.53
CA LEU A 311 4.40 -2.47 36.38
C LEU A 311 5.07 -3.17 35.20
N GLN A 312 6.39 -2.97 35.01
CA GLN A 312 7.14 -3.66 33.96
C GLN A 312 7.10 -5.19 34.12
N LYS A 313 7.02 -5.74 35.36
CA LYS A 313 6.87 -7.19 35.56
C LYS A 313 5.62 -7.78 34.89
N LEU A 314 4.60 -6.96 34.69
CA LEU A 314 3.38 -7.36 33.99
C LEU A 314 3.53 -7.22 32.46
N THR A 315 4.23 -6.18 31.99
CA THR A 315 4.32 -5.80 30.58
C THR A 315 5.61 -6.24 29.89
N THR A 316 6.55 -6.88 30.60
CA THR A 316 7.73 -7.53 30.03
C THR A 316 7.77 -9.00 30.46
N LYS A 317 8.03 -9.87 29.51
CA LYS A 317 8.16 -11.31 29.75
C LYS A 317 9.54 -11.77 29.28
N GLU A 318 9.96 -12.95 29.76
CA GLU A 318 11.23 -13.55 29.34
C GLU A 318 11.16 -13.90 27.86
N PRO A 319 12.08 -13.35 27.03
CA PRO A 319 12.12 -13.62 25.59
C PRO A 319 12.79 -14.96 25.30
N THR A 320 12.48 -15.52 24.14
CA THR A 320 13.20 -16.65 23.55
C THR A 320 14.47 -16.16 22.83
N ASP A 321 15.35 -17.07 22.43
CA ASP A 321 16.62 -16.75 21.77
C ASP A 321 16.43 -16.05 20.43
N ASP A 322 15.48 -16.55 19.66
CA ASP A 322 15.08 -15.99 18.37
C ASP A 322 14.56 -14.55 18.48
N MET A 323 13.88 -14.19 19.59
CA MET A 323 13.44 -12.82 19.84
C MET A 323 14.62 -11.90 20.21
N LEU A 324 15.63 -12.44 20.91
CA LEU A 324 16.86 -11.70 21.19
C LEU A 324 17.64 -11.40 19.91
N GLU A 325 17.73 -12.36 18.97
CA GLU A 325 18.36 -12.15 17.66
C GLU A 325 17.73 -10.98 16.89
N VAL A 326 16.38 -10.94 16.83
CA VAL A 326 15.64 -9.85 16.19
C VAL A 326 15.96 -8.50 16.83
N SER A 327 15.95 -8.47 18.18
CA SER A 327 16.22 -7.24 18.93
C SER A 327 17.68 -6.78 18.76
N ILE A 328 18.64 -7.69 18.74
CA ILE A 328 20.06 -7.40 18.48
C ILE A 328 20.23 -6.86 17.06
N THR A 329 19.58 -7.45 16.08
CA THR A 329 19.64 -7.02 14.69
C THR A 329 19.14 -5.58 14.53
N ALA A 330 17.98 -5.25 15.11
CA ALA A 330 17.44 -3.88 15.08
C ALA A 330 18.40 -2.88 15.75
N PHE A 331 18.98 -3.27 16.90
CA PHE A 331 19.88 -2.40 17.66
C PHE A 331 21.21 -2.16 16.92
N LYS A 332 21.82 -3.21 16.36
CA LYS A 332 23.05 -3.11 15.54
C LYS A 332 22.83 -2.23 14.31
N THR A 333 21.71 -2.41 13.61
CA THR A 333 21.37 -1.56 12.45
C THR A 333 21.33 -0.07 12.82
N VAL A 334 20.76 0.28 13.98
CA VAL A 334 20.77 1.68 14.43
C VAL A 334 22.19 2.16 14.70
N LEU A 335 23.01 1.37 15.40
CA LEU A 335 24.40 1.74 15.71
C LEU A 335 25.24 1.96 14.42
N GLU A 336 25.16 1.04 13.49
CA GLU A 336 25.91 1.08 12.23
C GLU A 336 25.51 2.30 11.38
N MET A 337 24.20 2.56 11.25
CA MET A 337 23.70 3.68 10.46
C MET A 337 23.91 5.04 11.14
N GLU A 338 24.00 5.11 12.48
CA GLU A 338 24.38 6.34 13.18
C GLU A 338 25.90 6.60 13.07
N ALA A 339 26.71 5.53 13.02
CA ALA A 339 28.16 5.64 12.82
C ALA A 339 28.52 6.04 11.38
N ASP A 340 27.79 5.55 10.39
CA ASP A 340 28.02 5.90 8.98
C ASP A 340 26.75 6.53 8.33
N PRO A 341 26.75 7.86 8.14
CA PRO A 341 25.64 8.57 7.49
C PRO A 341 25.37 8.14 6.02
N ASN A 342 26.31 7.47 5.35
CA ASN A 342 26.19 7.11 3.93
C ASN A 342 25.52 5.73 3.72
N LEU A 343 25.34 4.95 4.79
CA LEU A 343 24.65 3.66 4.66
C LEU A 343 23.23 3.86 4.13
N PRO A 344 22.80 3.07 3.13
CA PRO A 344 21.48 3.17 2.54
C PRO A 344 20.39 2.74 3.54
N THR A 345 19.20 3.33 3.39
CA THR A 345 18.02 2.88 4.12
C THR A 345 17.44 1.63 3.48
N THR A 346 16.96 0.72 4.31
CA THR A 346 16.30 -0.52 3.89
C THR A 346 14.78 -0.41 4.05
N LYS A 347 14.03 -1.13 3.22
CA LYS A 347 12.58 -1.31 3.38
C LYS A 347 12.30 -2.79 3.64
N PHE A 348 11.21 -3.08 4.34
CA PHE A 348 10.76 -4.46 4.45
C PHE A 348 10.49 -5.05 3.07
N ASP A 349 10.95 -6.26 2.85
CA ASP A 349 10.53 -7.09 1.72
C ASP A 349 9.22 -7.81 2.10
N ILE A 350 8.10 -7.10 1.92
CA ILE A 350 6.78 -7.65 2.22
C ILE A 350 6.33 -8.49 1.04
N LYS A 351 6.28 -9.80 1.23
CA LYS A 351 5.78 -10.73 0.22
C LYS A 351 4.27 -10.88 0.35
N MET A 352 3.53 -10.28 -0.58
CA MET A 352 2.07 -10.32 -0.62
C MET A 352 1.57 -11.70 -1.09
N PRO A 353 0.74 -12.44 -0.33
CA PRO A 353 0.14 -13.68 -0.81
C PRO A 353 -0.67 -13.45 -2.08
N THR A 354 -0.47 -14.29 -3.10
CA THR A 354 -1.13 -14.13 -4.41
C THR A 354 -2.67 -14.09 -4.31
N PRO A 355 -3.35 -14.92 -3.49
CA PRO A 355 -4.80 -14.82 -3.32
C PRO A 355 -5.25 -13.46 -2.77
N VAL A 356 -4.48 -12.88 -1.84
CA VAL A 356 -4.76 -11.55 -1.27
C VAL A 356 -4.56 -10.46 -2.31
N ALA A 357 -3.49 -10.54 -3.10
CA ALA A 357 -3.23 -9.62 -4.20
C ALA A 357 -4.36 -9.65 -5.24
N ARG A 358 -4.76 -10.83 -5.70
CA ARG A 358 -5.89 -11.04 -6.63
C ARG A 358 -7.17 -10.38 -6.11
N LYS A 359 -7.51 -10.66 -4.87
CA LYS A 359 -8.70 -10.08 -4.23
C LYS A 359 -8.63 -8.56 -4.17
N ARG A 360 -7.49 -7.97 -3.80
CA ARG A 360 -7.31 -6.52 -3.75
C ARG A 360 -7.38 -5.86 -5.13
N ILE A 361 -6.86 -6.50 -6.17
CA ILE A 361 -7.02 -6.06 -7.56
C ILE A 361 -8.50 -6.09 -7.95
N ALA A 362 -9.20 -7.21 -7.70
CA ALA A 362 -10.62 -7.35 -7.99
C ALA A 362 -11.50 -6.34 -7.22
N ASP A 363 -11.17 -6.08 -5.96
CA ASP A 363 -11.86 -5.05 -5.15
C ASP A 363 -11.63 -3.63 -5.69
N ARG A 364 -10.50 -3.39 -6.37
CA ARG A 364 -10.13 -2.06 -6.90
C ARG A 364 -10.77 -1.77 -8.24
N VAL A 365 -10.88 -2.77 -9.10
CA VAL A 365 -11.46 -2.65 -10.45
C VAL A 365 -12.81 -3.35 -10.46
N LYS A 366 -13.90 -2.59 -10.61
CA LYS A 366 -15.24 -3.19 -10.68
C LYS A 366 -15.37 -4.06 -11.94
N ASP A 367 -15.99 -5.21 -11.77
CA ASP A 367 -16.31 -6.15 -12.86
C ASP A 367 -15.08 -6.59 -13.70
N ILE A 368 -13.90 -6.71 -13.04
CA ILE A 368 -12.69 -7.23 -13.68
C ILE A 368 -12.78 -8.76 -13.82
N ASP A 369 -12.41 -9.26 -14.97
CA ASP A 369 -12.32 -10.69 -15.21
C ASP A 369 -11.06 -11.30 -14.58
N GLU A 370 -11.12 -12.57 -14.18
CA GLU A 370 -9.95 -13.27 -13.64
C GLU A 370 -8.79 -13.35 -14.65
N SER A 371 -9.11 -13.42 -15.95
CA SER A 371 -8.10 -13.38 -17.00
C SER A 371 -7.34 -12.07 -17.05
N ASP A 372 -8.01 -10.94 -16.78
CA ASP A 372 -7.37 -9.62 -16.73
C ASP A 372 -6.41 -9.52 -15.53
N ILE A 373 -6.80 -10.09 -14.37
CA ILE A 373 -5.92 -10.19 -13.20
C ILE A 373 -4.69 -11.05 -13.53
N ASP A 374 -4.87 -12.16 -14.26
CA ASP A 374 -3.74 -12.98 -14.69
C ASP A 374 -2.75 -12.17 -15.56
N TRP A 375 -3.24 -11.39 -16.53
CA TRP A 375 -2.39 -10.54 -17.35
C TRP A 375 -1.64 -9.48 -16.57
N ILE A 376 -2.29 -8.87 -15.56
CA ILE A 376 -1.61 -7.95 -14.64
C ILE A 376 -0.48 -8.68 -13.90
N LEU A 377 -0.74 -9.90 -13.41
CA LEU A 377 0.28 -10.67 -12.68
C LEU A 377 1.41 -11.14 -13.58
N VAL A 378 1.12 -11.57 -14.81
CA VAL A 378 2.13 -11.89 -15.84
C VAL A 378 3.05 -10.69 -16.07
N GLU A 379 2.47 -9.50 -16.25
CA GLU A 379 3.21 -8.27 -16.52
C GLU A 379 4.17 -7.91 -15.39
N VAL A 380 3.70 -7.95 -14.13
CA VAL A 380 4.51 -7.49 -13.01
C VAL A 380 5.53 -8.51 -12.53
N THR A 381 5.27 -9.81 -12.76
CA THR A 381 6.17 -10.90 -12.31
C THR A 381 7.12 -11.38 -13.41
N GLY A 382 6.82 -11.10 -14.67
CA GLY A 382 7.55 -11.64 -15.83
C GLY A 382 7.38 -13.15 -16.02
N LYS A 383 6.47 -13.80 -15.27
CA LYS A 383 6.19 -15.23 -15.36
C LYS A 383 5.19 -15.53 -16.47
N LYS A 384 5.21 -16.76 -16.97
CA LYS A 384 4.17 -17.23 -17.90
C LYS A 384 2.86 -17.43 -17.15
N ARG A 385 1.72 -17.30 -17.86
CA ARG A 385 0.39 -17.53 -17.28
C ARG A 385 0.24 -18.91 -16.64
N SER A 386 0.84 -19.95 -17.24
CA SER A 386 0.86 -21.31 -16.69
C SER A 386 1.62 -21.42 -15.34
N GLU A 387 2.53 -20.51 -15.06
CA GLU A 387 3.32 -20.51 -13.83
C GLU A 387 2.64 -19.75 -12.69
N LEU A 388 1.56 -18.99 -12.98
CA LEU A 388 0.82 -18.26 -11.96
C LEU A 388 0.12 -19.19 -10.95
N ALA A 389 -0.23 -20.41 -11.35
CA ALA A 389 -0.83 -21.40 -10.46
C ALA A 389 0.09 -21.83 -9.30
N THR A 390 1.41 -21.68 -9.48
CA THR A 390 2.44 -21.99 -8.47
C THR A 390 3.01 -20.75 -7.81
N LEU A 391 2.47 -19.58 -8.10
CA LEU A 391 2.91 -18.31 -7.53
C LEU A 391 2.26 -18.11 -6.16
N ASP A 392 2.98 -18.42 -5.10
CA ASP A 392 2.47 -18.29 -3.73
C ASP A 392 2.41 -16.83 -3.27
N ARG A 393 3.42 -16.03 -3.59
CA ARG A 393 3.56 -14.65 -3.10
C ARG A 393 4.19 -13.73 -4.16
N LEU A 394 3.79 -12.46 -4.14
CA LEU A 394 4.42 -11.37 -4.89
C LEU A 394 5.37 -10.59 -3.98
N SER A 395 6.47 -10.11 -4.51
CA SER A 395 7.29 -9.10 -3.83
C SER A 395 6.51 -7.79 -3.67
N GLN A 396 6.96 -6.94 -2.75
CA GLN A 396 6.37 -5.61 -2.54
C GLN A 396 6.30 -4.79 -3.83
N ASN A 397 7.36 -4.83 -4.64
CA ASN A 397 7.44 -4.07 -5.89
C ASN A 397 6.46 -4.59 -6.95
N GLU A 398 6.36 -5.91 -7.11
CA GLU A 398 5.38 -6.54 -8.02
C GLU A 398 3.95 -6.19 -7.62
N TYR A 399 3.64 -6.27 -6.33
CA TYR A 399 2.32 -5.90 -5.81
C TYR A 399 2.00 -4.41 -6.01
N GLU A 400 2.93 -3.50 -5.69
CA GLU A 400 2.74 -2.07 -5.90
C GLU A 400 2.54 -1.72 -7.38
N ASN A 401 3.25 -2.39 -8.29
CA ASN A 401 3.08 -2.21 -9.73
C ASN A 401 1.73 -2.78 -10.22
N ALA A 402 1.32 -3.94 -9.72
CA ALA A 402 0.00 -4.49 -10.01
C ALA A 402 -1.12 -3.54 -9.58
N MET A 403 -1.00 -2.94 -8.40
CA MET A 403 -1.98 -1.95 -7.92
C MET A 403 -1.99 -0.66 -8.74
N LYS A 404 -0.85 -0.19 -9.26
CA LYS A 404 -0.79 0.97 -10.17
C LYS A 404 -1.52 0.69 -11.49
N ILE A 405 -1.40 -0.54 -12.02
CA ILE A 405 -2.15 -0.96 -13.21
C ILE A 405 -3.65 -1.00 -12.88
N ALA A 406 -4.03 -1.60 -11.75
CA ALA A 406 -5.41 -1.65 -11.28
C ALA A 406 -6.00 -0.24 -11.06
N ASP A 407 -5.23 0.71 -10.55
CA ASP A 407 -5.66 2.10 -10.39
C ASP A 407 -6.03 2.76 -11.74
N LYS A 408 -5.20 2.57 -12.78
CA LYS A 408 -5.51 3.05 -14.12
C LYS A 408 -6.79 2.41 -14.68
N MET A 409 -6.96 1.09 -14.49
CA MET A 409 -8.16 0.40 -14.94
C MET A 409 -9.42 0.84 -14.18
N ALA A 410 -9.31 1.16 -12.88
CA ALA A 410 -10.40 1.72 -12.09
C ALA A 410 -10.85 3.10 -12.58
N ASP A 411 -9.96 3.87 -13.22
CA ASP A 411 -10.27 5.13 -13.89
C ASP A 411 -10.88 4.92 -15.29
N GLY A 412 -11.09 3.67 -15.73
CA GLY A 412 -11.69 3.31 -17.02
C GLY A 412 -10.70 2.96 -18.12
N THR A 413 -9.40 3.08 -17.89
CA THR A 413 -8.37 2.77 -18.91
C THR A 413 -8.45 1.30 -19.31
N PRO A 414 -8.45 0.94 -20.61
CA PRO A 414 -8.35 -0.43 -21.10
C PRO A 414 -7.13 -1.16 -20.53
N LEU A 415 -7.25 -2.47 -20.29
CA LEU A 415 -6.17 -3.29 -19.74
C LEU A 415 -4.86 -3.12 -20.53
N GLN A 416 -4.91 -3.21 -21.85
CA GLN A 416 -3.73 -3.14 -22.72
C GLN A 416 -3.00 -1.79 -22.59
N TYR A 417 -3.74 -0.69 -22.48
CA TYR A 417 -3.13 0.62 -22.24
C TYR A 417 -2.63 0.77 -20.81
N ALA A 418 -3.29 0.17 -19.83
CA ALA A 418 -2.81 0.15 -18.46
C ALA A 418 -1.51 -0.63 -18.32
N LEU A 419 -1.38 -1.77 -19.03
CA LEU A 419 -0.17 -2.59 -19.16
C LEU A 419 0.89 -1.89 -20.02
N GLY A 420 0.46 -1.10 -21.03
CA GLY A 420 1.34 -0.48 -22.03
C GLY A 420 1.72 -1.41 -23.18
N ASN A 421 1.15 -2.60 -23.24
CA ASN A 421 1.44 -3.60 -24.28
C ASN A 421 0.25 -4.55 -24.52
N THR A 422 0.32 -5.27 -25.63
CA THR A 422 -0.58 -6.37 -25.97
C THR A 422 0.18 -7.45 -26.73
N GLU A 423 -0.37 -8.64 -26.80
CA GLU A 423 0.12 -9.70 -27.66
C GLU A 423 -0.68 -9.74 -28.96
N PHE A 424 -0.02 -9.86 -30.10
CA PHE A 424 -0.62 -9.99 -31.41
C PHE A 424 0.20 -10.99 -32.23
N TYR A 425 -0.42 -12.05 -32.68
CA TYR A 425 0.20 -13.14 -33.45
C TYR A 425 1.47 -13.71 -32.80
N GLY A 426 1.44 -13.89 -31.46
CA GLY A 426 2.57 -14.31 -30.66
C GLY A 426 3.69 -13.28 -30.52
N ILE A 427 3.44 -12.03 -30.88
CA ILE A 427 4.39 -10.91 -30.81
C ILE A 427 3.91 -9.91 -29.77
N ARG A 428 4.76 -9.56 -28.82
CA ARG A 428 4.47 -8.51 -27.85
C ARG A 428 4.70 -7.14 -28.50
N LEU A 429 3.65 -6.32 -28.52
CA LEU A 429 3.64 -4.97 -29.08
C LEU A 429 3.33 -3.94 -28.02
N SER A 430 4.02 -2.84 -28.00
CA SER A 430 3.69 -1.68 -27.19
C SER A 430 2.45 -0.98 -27.76
N VAL A 431 1.53 -0.58 -26.87
CA VAL A 431 0.33 0.17 -27.24
C VAL A 431 0.08 1.32 -26.27
N ASN A 432 -0.50 2.39 -26.76
CA ASN A 432 -0.91 3.55 -25.98
C ASN A 432 -2.08 4.24 -26.67
N LYS A 433 -2.61 5.30 -26.10
CA LYS A 433 -3.77 6.07 -26.62
C LYS A 433 -3.64 6.62 -28.06
N ASN A 434 -2.49 6.48 -28.70
CA ASN A 434 -2.23 6.98 -30.05
C ASN A 434 -2.48 5.91 -31.13
N VAL A 435 -2.73 4.67 -30.75
CA VAL A 435 -2.94 3.54 -31.66
C VAL A 435 -4.13 2.72 -31.23
N LEU A 436 -4.86 2.16 -32.18
CA LEU A 436 -5.88 1.15 -31.89
C LEU A 436 -5.23 -0.06 -31.18
N ILE A 437 -5.88 -0.63 -30.19
CA ILE A 437 -5.45 -1.90 -29.59
C ILE A 437 -5.68 -3.00 -30.63
N PRO A 438 -4.63 -3.71 -31.09
CA PRO A 438 -4.79 -4.83 -32.04
C PRO A 438 -5.84 -5.83 -31.56
N ARG A 439 -6.77 -6.19 -32.45
CA ARG A 439 -7.85 -7.11 -32.13
C ARG A 439 -7.48 -8.54 -32.52
N PRO A 440 -7.97 -9.56 -31.80
CA PRO A 440 -7.74 -10.97 -32.15
C PRO A 440 -8.20 -11.32 -33.56
N GLU A 441 -9.30 -10.72 -34.04
CA GLU A 441 -9.85 -10.95 -35.39
C GLU A 441 -8.86 -10.50 -36.47
N THR A 442 -8.10 -9.45 -36.23
CA THR A 442 -7.06 -8.94 -37.14
C THR A 442 -5.90 -9.91 -37.31
N GLU A 443 -5.69 -10.86 -36.36
CA GLU A 443 -4.68 -11.91 -36.51
C GLU A 443 -4.97 -12.82 -37.71
N LEU A 444 -6.23 -13.04 -38.04
CA LEU A 444 -6.62 -13.79 -39.23
C LEU A 444 -6.18 -13.10 -40.53
N LEU A 445 -6.28 -11.76 -40.59
CA LEU A 445 -5.78 -10.98 -41.72
C LEU A 445 -4.25 -11.12 -41.84
N ALA A 446 -3.53 -11.01 -40.72
CA ALA A 446 -2.09 -11.19 -40.69
C ALA A 446 -1.67 -12.62 -41.11
N GLU A 447 -2.37 -13.65 -40.64
CA GLU A 447 -2.14 -15.05 -41.03
C GLU A 447 -2.32 -15.22 -42.56
N ARG A 448 -3.42 -14.72 -43.12
CA ARG A 448 -3.68 -14.75 -44.56
C ARG A 448 -2.62 -14.04 -45.36
N ALA A 449 -2.18 -12.86 -44.90
CA ALA A 449 -1.10 -12.10 -45.51
C ALA A 449 0.21 -12.92 -45.55
N ILE A 450 0.59 -13.52 -44.42
CA ILE A 450 1.82 -14.35 -44.29
C ILE A 450 1.74 -15.57 -45.24
N ASN A 451 0.58 -16.25 -45.29
CA ASN A 451 0.37 -17.43 -46.16
C ASN A 451 0.46 -17.03 -47.63
N LEU A 452 -0.19 -15.95 -48.06
CA LEU A 452 -0.10 -15.46 -49.43
C LEU A 452 1.33 -15.11 -49.85
N VAL A 453 2.10 -14.47 -48.99
CA VAL A 453 3.53 -14.15 -49.24
C VAL A 453 4.30 -15.47 -49.48
N LYS A 454 4.10 -16.46 -48.65
CA LYS A 454 4.81 -17.78 -48.77
C LYS A 454 4.38 -18.55 -49.99
N ASP A 455 3.08 -18.67 -50.26
CA ASP A 455 2.51 -19.54 -51.29
C ASP A 455 2.70 -18.95 -52.69
N LYS A 456 2.59 -17.62 -52.84
CA LYS A 456 2.72 -16.96 -54.14
C LYS A 456 4.11 -16.35 -54.39
N GLY A 457 4.99 -16.36 -53.37
CA GLY A 457 6.35 -15.79 -53.50
C GLY A 457 6.35 -14.26 -53.59
N TYR A 458 5.41 -13.58 -52.93
CA TYR A 458 5.30 -12.13 -52.95
C TYR A 458 6.51 -11.49 -52.26
N ASN A 459 7.05 -10.42 -52.88
CA ASN A 459 8.25 -9.75 -52.38
C ASN A 459 8.01 -8.35 -51.85
N ALA A 460 7.04 -7.62 -52.40
CA ALA A 460 6.72 -6.25 -51.99
C ALA A 460 5.35 -6.20 -51.30
N CYS A 461 5.36 -5.89 -50.01
CA CYS A 461 4.16 -5.77 -49.20
C CYS A 461 3.95 -4.35 -48.71
N LEU A 462 2.71 -3.88 -48.69
CA LEU A 462 2.29 -2.60 -48.13
C LEU A 462 1.18 -2.83 -47.08
N ASP A 463 1.33 -2.26 -45.91
CA ASP A 463 0.31 -2.22 -44.87
C ASP A 463 -0.14 -0.76 -44.69
N ILE A 464 -1.35 -0.42 -45.09
CA ILE A 464 -1.94 0.92 -44.94
C ILE A 464 -2.83 0.97 -43.69
N CYS A 465 -2.91 2.12 -43.04
CA CYS A 465 -3.55 2.30 -41.74
C CYS A 465 -2.94 1.39 -40.67
N THR A 466 -1.58 1.36 -40.64
CA THR A 466 -0.80 0.36 -39.87
C THR A 466 -0.96 0.45 -38.37
N GLY A 467 -1.39 1.60 -37.82
CA GLY A 467 -1.58 1.82 -36.39
C GLY A 467 -0.33 1.52 -35.56
N SER A 468 -0.40 0.47 -34.72
CA SER A 468 0.73 0.00 -33.93
C SER A 468 1.80 -0.77 -34.72
N GLY A 469 1.57 -0.98 -36.01
CA GLY A 469 2.42 -1.79 -36.89
C GLY A 469 2.14 -3.30 -36.79
N ALA A 470 1.05 -3.70 -36.20
CA ALA A 470 0.77 -5.10 -35.84
C ALA A 470 0.83 -6.04 -37.06
N ILE A 471 0.11 -5.72 -38.15
CA ILE A 471 0.09 -6.55 -39.37
C ILE A 471 1.44 -6.50 -40.06
N ALA A 472 1.99 -5.30 -40.29
CA ALA A 472 3.29 -5.11 -40.95
C ALA A 472 4.42 -5.87 -40.27
N ILE A 473 4.48 -5.81 -38.93
CA ILE A 473 5.50 -6.47 -38.12
C ILE A 473 5.31 -8.00 -38.17
N ALA A 474 4.06 -8.48 -38.08
CA ALA A 474 3.75 -9.91 -38.19
C ALA A 474 4.22 -10.47 -39.54
N VAL A 475 3.92 -9.77 -40.65
CA VAL A 475 4.38 -10.16 -41.99
C VAL A 475 5.90 -10.13 -42.10
N ALA A 476 6.55 -9.04 -41.67
CA ALA A 476 8.00 -8.90 -41.75
C ALA A 476 8.76 -9.94 -40.90
N LYS A 477 8.17 -10.35 -39.76
CA LYS A 477 8.79 -11.35 -38.86
C LYS A 477 8.69 -12.78 -39.39
N ASN A 478 7.63 -13.10 -40.13
CA ASN A 478 7.31 -14.45 -40.55
C ASN A 478 7.60 -14.73 -42.04
N THR A 479 8.07 -13.71 -42.79
CA THR A 479 8.38 -13.82 -44.21
C THR A 479 9.71 -13.11 -44.55
N SER A 480 10.15 -13.25 -45.82
CA SER A 480 11.29 -12.51 -46.34
C SER A 480 10.90 -11.30 -47.19
N ALA A 481 9.62 -10.95 -47.23
CA ALA A 481 9.11 -9.82 -48.03
C ALA A 481 9.64 -8.47 -47.53
N VAL A 482 9.82 -7.54 -48.44
CA VAL A 482 10.09 -6.14 -48.11
C VAL A 482 8.77 -5.47 -47.72
N VAL A 483 8.62 -5.08 -46.47
CA VAL A 483 7.39 -4.51 -45.95
C VAL A 483 7.52 -2.98 -45.84
N THR A 484 6.57 -2.27 -46.45
CA THR A 484 6.30 -0.87 -46.23
C THR A 484 5.02 -0.75 -45.40
N ALA A 485 5.00 0.17 -44.45
CA ALA A 485 3.82 0.44 -43.62
C ALA A 485 3.53 1.95 -43.62
N SER A 486 2.26 2.32 -43.74
CA SER A 486 1.87 3.73 -43.73
C SER A 486 0.72 3.99 -42.79
N ASP A 487 0.72 5.19 -42.24
CA ASP A 487 -0.37 5.75 -41.44
C ASP A 487 -0.41 7.27 -41.61
N ILE A 488 -1.59 7.86 -41.46
CA ILE A 488 -1.75 9.30 -41.48
C ILE A 488 -1.26 9.94 -40.16
N SER A 489 -1.27 9.17 -39.09
CA SER A 489 -0.88 9.62 -37.75
C SER A 489 0.62 9.42 -37.52
N THR A 490 1.36 10.53 -37.40
CA THR A 490 2.78 10.49 -36.99
C THR A 490 2.97 9.81 -35.64
N MET A 491 2.03 10.01 -34.70
CA MET A 491 2.07 9.41 -33.37
C MET A 491 1.88 7.89 -33.42
N ALA A 492 1.05 7.39 -34.33
CA ALA A 492 0.91 5.95 -34.56
C ALA A 492 2.20 5.36 -35.15
N LEU A 493 2.79 6.05 -36.12
CA LEU A 493 4.07 5.63 -36.71
C LEU A 493 5.23 5.62 -35.73
N GLU A 494 5.25 6.50 -34.73
CA GLU A 494 6.26 6.44 -33.65
C GLU A 494 6.13 5.15 -32.85
N VAL A 495 4.90 4.73 -32.51
CA VAL A 495 4.62 3.47 -31.83
C VAL A 495 5.04 2.29 -32.71
N ALA A 496 4.62 2.29 -33.98
CA ALA A 496 4.94 1.22 -34.93
C ALA A 496 6.47 1.05 -35.15
N LYS A 497 7.20 2.17 -35.30
CA LYS A 497 8.67 2.16 -35.38
C LYS A 497 9.32 1.58 -34.12
N ALA A 498 8.85 1.98 -32.93
CA ALA A 498 9.35 1.44 -31.67
C ALA A 498 9.09 -0.07 -31.57
N ASN A 499 7.93 -0.53 -32.01
CA ASN A 499 7.58 -1.95 -32.05
C ASN A 499 8.44 -2.74 -33.05
N ALA A 500 8.71 -2.20 -34.24
CA ALA A 500 9.59 -2.84 -35.21
C ALA A 500 11.02 -2.99 -34.68
N VAL A 501 11.55 -1.95 -34.01
CA VAL A 501 12.87 -2.01 -33.35
C VAL A 501 12.88 -3.06 -32.24
N ALA A 502 11.87 -3.08 -31.38
CA ALA A 502 11.77 -4.01 -30.26
C ALA A 502 11.67 -5.48 -30.70
N THR A 503 11.02 -5.72 -31.85
CA THR A 503 10.85 -7.06 -32.43
C THR A 503 11.99 -7.47 -33.36
N GLY A 504 12.91 -6.55 -33.67
CA GLY A 504 14.08 -6.81 -34.51
C GLY A 504 13.77 -6.98 -36.00
N VAL A 505 12.66 -6.42 -36.49
CA VAL A 505 12.26 -6.48 -37.90
C VAL A 505 12.52 -5.17 -38.64
N SER A 506 12.73 -5.27 -39.95
CA SER A 506 12.92 -4.09 -40.83
C SER A 506 11.62 -3.81 -41.56
N VAL A 507 11.00 -2.66 -41.28
CA VAL A 507 9.79 -2.15 -41.97
C VAL A 507 10.07 -0.70 -42.38
N LYS A 508 9.73 -0.33 -43.61
CA LYS A 508 9.80 1.05 -44.09
C LYS A 508 8.52 1.79 -43.69
N PHE A 509 8.60 2.77 -42.81
CA PHE A 509 7.45 3.56 -42.38
C PHE A 509 7.33 4.87 -43.15
N VAL A 510 6.11 5.16 -43.64
CA VAL A 510 5.77 6.36 -44.44
C VAL A 510 4.54 7.04 -43.81
N GLU A 511 4.65 8.33 -43.52
CA GLU A 511 3.48 9.15 -43.17
C GLU A 511 2.69 9.49 -44.43
N SER A 512 1.50 8.94 -44.58
CA SER A 512 0.69 9.06 -45.79
C SER A 512 -0.79 8.93 -45.47
N ASP A 513 -1.62 9.78 -46.09
CA ASP A 513 -3.06 9.56 -46.16
C ASP A 513 -3.30 8.53 -47.29
N LEU A 514 -3.62 7.27 -46.85
CA LEU A 514 -3.68 6.11 -47.70
C LEU A 514 -2.43 6.01 -48.61
N PHE A 515 -2.55 6.24 -49.90
CA PHE A 515 -1.51 6.05 -50.90
C PHE A 515 -0.80 7.35 -51.34
N GLU A 516 -1.16 8.53 -50.83
CA GLU A 516 -0.69 9.84 -51.36
C GLU A 516 0.84 9.97 -51.47
N LYS A 517 1.57 9.40 -50.53
CA LYS A 517 3.04 9.44 -50.50
C LYS A 517 3.69 8.06 -50.68
N ILE A 518 2.95 7.14 -51.27
CA ILE A 518 3.42 5.77 -51.55
C ILE A 518 3.81 5.70 -53.03
N ASP A 519 5.02 5.20 -53.28
CA ASP A 519 5.53 4.96 -54.61
C ASP A 519 5.64 3.47 -54.93
N GLY A 520 5.36 3.10 -56.17
CA GLY A 520 5.53 1.75 -56.68
C GLY A 520 4.31 0.86 -56.61
N LYS A 521 4.47 -0.38 -57.05
CA LYS A 521 3.40 -1.41 -56.98
C LYS A 521 3.79 -2.47 -56.02
N PHE A 522 2.77 -3.07 -55.38
CA PHE A 522 2.91 -4.07 -54.34
C PHE A 522 2.22 -5.38 -54.75
N ASP A 523 2.84 -6.49 -54.35
CA ASP A 523 2.28 -7.82 -54.57
C ASP A 523 1.19 -8.14 -53.54
N LEU A 524 1.36 -7.61 -52.32
CA LEU A 524 0.38 -7.72 -51.26
C LEU A 524 0.13 -6.32 -50.67
N ILE A 525 -1.14 -5.97 -50.54
CA ILE A 525 -1.56 -4.79 -49.78
C ILE A 525 -2.47 -5.26 -48.64
N THR A 526 -2.22 -4.86 -47.41
CA THR A 526 -3.08 -5.11 -46.24
C THR A 526 -3.62 -3.81 -45.69
N ALA A 527 -4.85 -3.84 -45.16
CA ALA A 527 -5.44 -2.69 -44.49
C ALA A 527 -6.46 -3.12 -43.44
N ASN A 528 -6.41 -2.47 -42.29
CA ASN A 528 -7.50 -2.43 -41.33
C ASN A 528 -7.87 -0.95 -41.11
N PRO A 529 -8.60 -0.32 -42.06
CA PRO A 529 -8.98 1.09 -41.97
C PRO A 529 -10.13 1.29 -40.98
N PRO A 530 -10.37 2.51 -40.50
CA PRO A 530 -11.56 2.81 -39.69
C PRO A 530 -12.85 2.52 -40.47
N TYR A 531 -13.75 1.75 -39.84
CA TYR A 531 -14.96 1.25 -40.49
C TYR A 531 -16.25 1.47 -39.69
N ILE A 532 -16.19 2.17 -38.57
CA ILE A 532 -17.36 2.42 -37.72
C ILE A 532 -18.08 3.68 -38.27
N PRO A 533 -19.39 3.61 -38.52
CA PRO A 533 -20.16 4.82 -38.88
C PRO A 533 -20.05 5.87 -37.79
N THR A 534 -19.83 7.14 -38.15
CA THR A 534 -19.64 8.25 -37.20
C THR A 534 -20.71 8.29 -36.09
N LYS A 535 -21.98 8.05 -36.46
CA LYS A 535 -23.12 8.02 -35.51
C LYS A 535 -23.03 6.90 -34.47
N ASP A 536 -22.37 5.79 -34.82
CA ASP A 536 -22.32 4.60 -34.00
C ASP A 536 -21.15 4.66 -32.98
N ILE A 537 -20.20 5.60 -33.15
CA ILE A 537 -19.11 5.85 -32.20
C ILE A 537 -19.66 6.22 -30.82
N GLU A 538 -20.76 6.96 -30.76
CA GLU A 538 -21.38 7.41 -29.52
C GLU A 538 -21.93 6.27 -28.65
N ILE A 539 -22.28 5.13 -29.24
CA ILE A 539 -22.84 3.97 -28.55
C ILE A 539 -21.81 2.89 -28.24
N LEU A 540 -20.56 3.06 -28.66
CA LEU A 540 -19.47 2.13 -28.32
C LEU A 540 -19.23 2.03 -26.80
N ASP A 541 -18.63 0.91 -26.42
CA ASP A 541 -18.16 0.75 -25.03
C ASP A 541 -17.26 1.95 -24.64
N LYS A 542 -17.43 2.44 -23.43
CA LYS A 542 -16.66 3.58 -22.92
C LYS A 542 -15.15 3.38 -23.00
N LYS A 543 -14.68 2.15 -22.83
CA LYS A 543 -13.26 1.82 -22.93
C LYS A 543 -12.71 2.05 -24.33
N VAL A 544 -13.53 1.85 -25.35
CA VAL A 544 -13.18 2.11 -26.76
C VAL A 544 -13.34 3.61 -27.07
N LYS A 545 -14.55 4.15 -26.86
CA LYS A 545 -14.89 5.53 -27.22
C LYS A 545 -14.01 6.58 -26.55
N ASP A 546 -13.77 6.45 -25.23
CA ASP A 546 -13.12 7.50 -24.44
C ASP A 546 -11.58 7.37 -24.44
N PHE A 547 -11.02 6.23 -24.86
CA PHE A 547 -9.59 5.96 -24.75
C PHE A 547 -8.89 5.67 -26.07
N GLU A 548 -9.57 5.05 -27.05
CA GLU A 548 -8.96 4.74 -28.33
C GLU A 548 -9.07 5.94 -29.30
N PRO A 549 -8.10 6.12 -30.20
CA PRO A 549 -8.11 7.31 -31.07
C PRO A 549 -9.29 7.29 -32.04
N THR A 550 -10.12 8.31 -32.03
CA THR A 550 -11.29 8.45 -32.93
C THR A 550 -10.91 8.29 -34.39
N LEU A 551 -9.71 8.75 -34.78
CA LEU A 551 -9.19 8.62 -36.16
C LEU A 551 -9.07 7.15 -36.61
N ALA A 552 -8.86 6.22 -35.68
CA ALA A 552 -8.76 4.79 -35.97
C ALA A 552 -10.13 4.07 -35.96
N LEU A 553 -11.20 4.77 -35.55
CA LEU A 553 -12.55 4.21 -35.43
C LEU A 553 -13.49 4.73 -36.50
N ASP A 554 -13.43 6.06 -36.81
CA ASP A 554 -14.40 6.76 -37.63
C ASP A 554 -14.19 6.53 -39.13
N GLY A 555 -15.04 5.68 -39.72
CA GLY A 555 -15.07 5.37 -41.16
C GLY A 555 -15.97 6.27 -41.97
N GLY A 556 -16.48 7.40 -41.41
CA GLY A 556 -17.40 8.31 -42.10
C GLY A 556 -18.86 7.99 -41.86
N ALA A 557 -19.74 8.59 -42.70
CA ALA A 557 -21.17 8.57 -42.48
C ALA A 557 -21.79 7.15 -42.40
N ASP A 558 -21.30 6.22 -43.19
CA ASP A 558 -21.73 4.81 -43.24
C ASP A 558 -20.61 3.82 -42.92
N GLY A 559 -19.42 4.31 -42.54
CA GLY A 559 -18.26 3.49 -42.19
C GLY A 559 -17.46 3.00 -43.41
N LEU A 560 -17.71 3.51 -44.61
CA LEU A 560 -17.14 2.96 -45.83
C LEU A 560 -16.30 3.96 -46.64
N ASP A 561 -16.07 5.16 -46.13
CA ASP A 561 -15.38 6.23 -46.88
C ASP A 561 -13.96 5.84 -47.27
N MET A 562 -13.22 5.15 -46.38
CA MET A 562 -11.85 4.70 -46.67
C MET A 562 -11.82 3.65 -47.78
N TYR A 563 -12.79 2.74 -47.81
CA TYR A 563 -12.85 1.68 -48.84
C TYR A 563 -13.14 2.25 -50.22
N ARG A 564 -14.02 3.26 -50.35
CA ARG A 564 -14.30 3.96 -51.62
C ARG A 564 -13.03 4.66 -52.13
N ARG A 565 -12.32 5.40 -51.28
CA ARG A 565 -11.05 6.04 -51.64
C ARG A 565 -9.99 5.04 -52.05
N ILE A 566 -9.89 3.90 -51.38
CA ILE A 566 -8.95 2.82 -51.74
C ILE A 566 -9.32 2.26 -53.11
N ALA A 567 -10.57 1.91 -53.37
CA ALA A 567 -11.01 1.30 -54.63
C ALA A 567 -10.75 2.18 -55.84
N GLU A 568 -10.92 3.53 -55.72
CA GLU A 568 -10.70 4.49 -56.83
C GLU A 568 -9.26 4.46 -57.36
N ILE A 569 -8.27 4.16 -56.56
CA ILE A 569 -6.85 4.31 -56.91
C ILE A 569 -6.03 3.02 -56.83
N LEU A 570 -6.65 1.92 -56.40
CA LEU A 570 -5.97 0.64 -56.14
C LEU A 570 -5.16 0.12 -57.34
N ASP A 571 -5.63 0.27 -58.54
CA ASP A 571 -4.96 -0.18 -59.79
C ASP A 571 -3.56 0.39 -59.97
N ASN A 572 -3.31 1.57 -59.45
CA ASN A 572 -2.00 2.24 -59.54
C ASN A 572 -0.95 1.58 -58.65
N TYR A 573 -1.41 0.93 -57.59
CA TYR A 573 -0.53 0.40 -56.51
C TYR A 573 -0.51 -1.12 -56.43
N LEU A 574 -1.55 -1.82 -56.90
CA LEU A 574 -1.58 -3.28 -56.93
C LEU A 574 -0.88 -3.82 -58.18
N SER A 575 0.04 -4.77 -58.02
CA SER A 575 0.66 -5.48 -59.15
C SER A 575 -0.37 -6.34 -59.87
N ASP A 576 -0.10 -6.76 -61.12
CA ASP A 576 -1.10 -7.45 -61.94
C ASP A 576 -1.55 -8.80 -61.33
N ASN A 577 -0.67 -9.49 -60.64
CA ASN A 577 -0.99 -10.73 -59.90
C ASN A 577 -1.11 -10.47 -58.38
N GLY A 578 -1.23 -9.20 -57.97
CA GLY A 578 -1.29 -8.79 -56.59
C GLY A 578 -2.61 -9.13 -55.90
N THR A 579 -2.58 -9.14 -54.59
CA THR A 579 -3.77 -9.34 -53.77
C THR A 579 -3.84 -8.22 -52.73
N MET A 580 -5.04 -7.70 -52.51
CA MET A 580 -5.31 -6.80 -51.37
C MET A 580 -6.19 -7.54 -50.35
N LEU A 581 -5.84 -7.44 -49.05
CA LEU A 581 -6.61 -7.94 -47.92
C LEU A 581 -7.12 -6.76 -47.11
N LEU A 582 -8.41 -6.71 -46.87
CA LEU A 582 -9.10 -5.63 -46.15
C LEU A 582 -9.94 -6.20 -45.01
N GLU A 583 -9.70 -5.72 -43.79
CA GLU A 583 -10.65 -5.96 -42.70
C GLU A 583 -11.82 -4.98 -42.82
N PHE A 584 -13.05 -5.41 -42.49
CA PHE A 584 -14.24 -4.58 -42.53
C PHE A 584 -15.24 -4.92 -41.41
N GLY A 585 -16.20 -4.01 -41.19
CA GLY A 585 -17.19 -4.14 -40.14
C GLY A 585 -18.31 -5.12 -40.45
N ILE A 586 -19.01 -5.60 -39.41
CA ILE A 586 -20.15 -6.52 -39.53
C ILE A 586 -21.24 -5.91 -40.41
N GLY A 587 -21.77 -6.69 -41.37
CA GLY A 587 -22.87 -6.30 -42.25
C GLY A 587 -22.44 -5.42 -43.41
N GLN A 588 -21.14 -5.20 -43.63
CA GLN A 588 -20.63 -4.42 -44.76
C GLN A 588 -20.27 -5.26 -45.99
N GLU A 589 -20.32 -6.60 -45.90
CA GLU A 589 -19.87 -7.56 -46.95
C GLU A 589 -20.53 -7.30 -48.32
N GLY A 590 -21.82 -6.98 -48.36
CA GLY A 590 -22.55 -6.68 -49.59
C GLY A 590 -22.03 -5.41 -50.27
N THR A 591 -21.86 -4.36 -49.49
CA THR A 591 -21.37 -3.06 -49.99
C THR A 591 -19.89 -3.13 -50.37
N MET A 592 -19.08 -3.91 -49.66
CA MET A 592 -17.69 -4.17 -50.05
C MET A 592 -17.59 -4.77 -51.46
N LYS A 593 -18.46 -5.74 -51.82
CA LYS A 593 -18.52 -6.30 -53.19
C LYS A 593 -18.95 -5.24 -54.22
N GLU A 594 -19.83 -4.32 -53.87
CA GLU A 594 -20.24 -3.21 -54.75
C GLU A 594 -19.11 -2.19 -54.96
N ILE A 595 -18.42 -1.80 -53.90
CA ILE A 595 -17.32 -0.82 -53.95
C ILE A 595 -16.18 -1.37 -54.83
N PHE A 596 -15.85 -2.64 -54.71
CA PHE A 596 -14.78 -3.31 -55.46
C PHE A 596 -15.30 -4.12 -56.67
N ALA A 597 -16.44 -3.72 -57.29
CA ALA A 597 -17.06 -4.45 -58.37
C ALA A 597 -16.16 -4.60 -59.63
N SER A 598 -15.14 -3.74 -59.83
CA SER A 598 -14.14 -3.88 -60.89
C SER A 598 -13.03 -4.89 -60.58
N TYR A 599 -13.09 -5.55 -59.45
CA TYR A 599 -12.15 -6.55 -58.99
C TYR A 599 -12.87 -7.89 -58.70
N ASN A 600 -12.13 -8.98 -58.57
CA ASN A 600 -12.65 -10.19 -57.98
C ASN A 600 -12.59 -10.06 -56.45
N VAL A 601 -13.73 -10.26 -55.79
CA VAL A 601 -13.84 -10.10 -54.33
C VAL A 601 -14.31 -11.41 -53.71
N GLU A 602 -13.47 -11.99 -52.89
CA GLU A 602 -13.79 -13.13 -52.02
C GLU A 602 -13.94 -12.63 -50.59
N ILE A 603 -14.98 -13.05 -49.88
CA ILE A 603 -15.19 -12.72 -48.46
C ILE A 603 -14.82 -13.92 -47.60
N ILE A 604 -14.05 -13.67 -46.55
CA ILE A 604 -13.61 -14.70 -45.59
C ILE A 604 -14.20 -14.36 -44.22
N PRO A 605 -14.92 -15.31 -43.60
CA PRO A 605 -15.40 -15.17 -42.23
C PRO A 605 -14.27 -15.39 -41.21
N ASP A 606 -14.46 -14.80 -40.02
CA ASP A 606 -13.64 -15.08 -38.84
C ASP A 606 -13.96 -16.46 -38.22
N PHE A 607 -13.32 -16.77 -37.08
CA PHE A 607 -13.52 -18.07 -36.41
C PHE A 607 -14.92 -18.25 -35.81
N GLU A 608 -15.70 -17.19 -35.68
CA GLU A 608 -17.10 -17.20 -35.24
C GLU A 608 -18.09 -17.28 -36.41
N GLY A 609 -17.59 -17.29 -37.66
CA GLY A 609 -18.39 -17.33 -38.88
C GLY A 609 -18.93 -15.98 -39.31
N ILE A 610 -18.37 -14.86 -38.78
CA ILE A 610 -18.74 -13.50 -39.15
C ILE A 610 -17.80 -13.02 -40.25
N ASP A 611 -18.36 -12.50 -41.35
CA ASP A 611 -17.62 -11.98 -42.48
C ASP A 611 -16.75 -10.79 -42.05
N ARG A 612 -15.41 -10.89 -42.27
CA ARG A 612 -14.43 -9.91 -41.76
C ARG A 612 -13.37 -9.47 -42.74
N ILE A 613 -13.00 -10.32 -43.67
CA ILE A 613 -11.90 -10.03 -44.59
C ILE A 613 -12.37 -10.08 -46.02
N ALA A 614 -12.12 -9.02 -46.79
CA ALA A 614 -12.26 -9.01 -48.24
C ALA A 614 -10.89 -9.27 -48.89
N VAL A 615 -10.85 -10.28 -49.74
CA VAL A 615 -9.70 -10.60 -50.61
C VAL A 615 -10.00 -10.04 -52.01
N VAL A 616 -9.25 -9.04 -52.42
CA VAL A 616 -9.46 -8.30 -53.66
C VAL A 616 -8.30 -8.57 -54.61
N THR A 617 -8.63 -9.02 -55.85
CA THR A 617 -7.65 -9.28 -56.93
C THR A 617 -8.14 -8.70 -58.24
N LYS A 618 -7.23 -8.32 -59.15
CA LYS A 618 -7.61 -7.82 -60.45
C LYS A 618 -8.44 -8.84 -61.26
N GLN A 619 -9.40 -8.34 -62.03
CA GLN A 619 -10.11 -9.18 -63.01
C GLN A 619 -9.19 -9.44 -64.19
N ASN A 620 -8.99 -10.70 -64.58
CA ASN A 620 -8.17 -11.09 -65.73
C ASN A 620 -8.80 -10.63 -67.06
#